data_6a8909cb766c3214932f3ea3516c0da9
#
_entry.id   6a8909cb766c3214932f3ea3516c0da9
#
_cell.length_a   1.000
_cell.length_b   1.000
_cell.length_c   1.000
_cell.angle_alpha   90.00
_cell.angle_beta   90.00
_cell.angle_gamma   90.00
#
_symmetry.space_group_name_H-M   'P 1'
#
loop_
_entity.id
_entity.type
_entity.pdbx_description
1 polymer ?
#
loop_
_entity_poly.entity_id
_entity_poly.type
_entity_poly.pdbx_seq_one_letter_code
_entity_poly.pdbx_strand_id
1 'polypeptide(L)'
;GAAVLVLGVSNRSVKTDAGFEPMDAIPHMLDCQRRAARNTGAAFWPTCDAMRALGGMEQFVKNGWAGKDYTHINYAGGRRVAWALFDAINAGVSEVYTEQRIASLRRTAAQAVLDSARRAAVDRSILASSAPLNPRAQ
;
A
#
# COMPACT_ATOMS: atom_id res chain seq x y z
N GLY A 1 3.85 5.97 -19.31
CA GLY A 1 2.93 4.82 -19.28
C GLY A 1 1.73 5.14 -18.41
N ALA A 2 0.61 4.48 -18.64
CA ALA A 2 -0.59 4.61 -17.82
C ALA A 2 -0.52 3.66 -16.62
N ALA A 3 -0.96 4.11 -15.44
CA ALA A 3 -1.21 3.23 -14.31
C ALA A 3 -2.58 2.57 -14.47
N VAL A 4 -2.66 1.27 -14.19
CA VAL A 4 -3.89 0.49 -14.28
C VAL A 4 -4.27 -0.01 -12.90
N LEU A 5 -5.52 0.24 -12.50
CA LEU A 5 -6.12 -0.30 -11.29
C LEU A 5 -7.30 -1.18 -11.66
N VAL A 6 -7.24 -2.45 -11.26
CA VAL A 6 -8.35 -3.40 -11.41
C VAL A 6 -9.20 -3.34 -10.15
N LEU A 7 -10.47 -2.99 -10.30
CA LEU A 7 -11.47 -3.11 -9.25
C LEU A 7 -12.02 -4.53 -9.27
N GLY A 8 -11.87 -5.23 -8.16
CA GLY A 8 -12.40 -6.59 -8.00
C GLY A 8 -13.92 -6.61 -8.03
N VAL A 9 -14.49 -7.79 -8.25
CA VAL A 9 -15.94 -8.01 -8.23
C VAL A 9 -16.56 -7.52 -6.92
N SER A 10 -17.78 -7.00 -7.00
CA SER A 10 -18.54 -6.55 -5.83
C SER A 10 -19.01 -7.73 -4.95
N ASN A 11 -19.33 -7.44 -3.69
CA ASN A 11 -20.05 -8.40 -2.85
C ASN A 11 -21.46 -8.62 -3.43
N ARG A 12 -21.89 -9.88 -3.49
CA ARG A 12 -23.20 -10.30 -3.97
C ARG A 12 -23.73 -11.44 -3.13
N SER A 13 -25.05 -11.53 -3.01
CA SER A 13 -25.72 -12.64 -2.36
C SER A 13 -26.74 -13.27 -3.30
N VAL A 14 -26.96 -14.57 -3.14
CA VAL A 14 -27.99 -15.33 -3.84
C VAL A 14 -29.10 -15.72 -2.89
N LYS A 15 -30.31 -15.82 -3.40
CA LYS A 15 -31.44 -16.29 -2.62
C LYS A 15 -31.38 -17.83 -2.53
N THR A 16 -31.46 -18.33 -1.31
CA THR A 16 -31.56 -19.77 -0.98
C THR A 16 -32.81 -20.01 -0.15
N ASP A 17 -33.09 -21.26 0.19
CA ASP A 17 -34.20 -21.61 1.08
C ASP A 17 -33.96 -21.08 2.50
N ALA A 18 -32.71 -20.89 2.90
CA ALA A 18 -32.32 -20.33 4.20
C ALA A 18 -32.32 -18.77 4.22
N GLY A 19 -32.51 -18.12 3.06
CA GLY A 19 -32.46 -16.65 2.92
C GLY A 19 -31.48 -16.20 1.86
N PHE A 20 -30.77 -15.09 2.10
CA PHE A 20 -29.74 -14.58 1.21
C PHE A 20 -28.34 -14.97 1.73
N GLU A 21 -27.60 -15.70 0.93
CA GLU A 21 -26.25 -16.16 1.24
C GLU A 21 -25.21 -15.56 0.27
N PRO A 22 -23.94 -15.41 0.71
CA PRO A 22 -22.88 -14.97 -0.18
C PRO A 22 -22.75 -15.89 -1.40
N MET A 23 -22.57 -15.31 -2.58
CA MET A 23 -22.40 -16.10 -3.81
C MET A 23 -21.04 -16.82 -3.81
N ASP A 24 -21.03 -18.15 -3.92
CA ASP A 24 -19.84 -19.01 -3.87
C ASP A 24 -18.79 -18.70 -4.94
N ALA A 25 -19.21 -18.19 -6.09
CA ALA A 25 -18.30 -17.84 -7.17
C ALA A 25 -17.37 -16.64 -6.86
N ILE A 26 -17.75 -15.79 -5.89
CA ILE A 26 -17.01 -14.54 -5.60
C ILE A 26 -15.55 -14.78 -5.19
N PRO A 27 -15.21 -15.70 -4.27
CA PRO A 27 -13.83 -15.99 -3.91
C PRO A 27 -12.97 -16.40 -5.10
N HIS A 28 -13.48 -17.27 -5.96
CA HIS A 28 -12.78 -17.71 -7.18
C HIS A 28 -12.55 -16.56 -8.16
N MET A 29 -13.55 -15.73 -8.37
CA MET A 29 -13.44 -14.56 -9.24
C MET A 29 -12.38 -13.57 -8.71
N LEU A 30 -12.38 -13.28 -7.42
CA LEU A 30 -11.40 -12.39 -6.79
C LEU A 30 -9.98 -12.92 -6.95
N ASP A 31 -9.77 -14.24 -6.75
CA ASP A 31 -8.46 -14.86 -6.91
C ASP A 31 -7.98 -14.79 -8.36
N CYS A 32 -8.84 -15.08 -9.33
CA CYS A 32 -8.52 -14.95 -10.77
C CYS A 32 -8.16 -13.51 -11.14
N GLN A 33 -8.94 -12.53 -10.68
CA GLN A 33 -8.69 -11.10 -10.95
C GLN A 33 -7.39 -10.62 -10.31
N ARG A 34 -7.10 -11.04 -9.07
CA ARG A 34 -5.85 -10.71 -8.36
C ARG A 34 -4.63 -11.29 -9.09
N ARG A 35 -4.71 -12.53 -9.56
CA ARG A 35 -3.64 -13.15 -10.37
C ARG A 35 -3.44 -12.42 -11.68
N ALA A 36 -4.52 -12.09 -12.39
CA ALA A 36 -4.44 -11.35 -13.66
C ALA A 36 -3.78 -9.97 -13.45
N ALA A 37 -4.18 -9.21 -12.44
CA ALA A 37 -3.57 -7.93 -12.11
C ALA A 37 -2.08 -8.07 -11.81
N ARG A 38 -1.70 -9.06 -10.98
CA ARG A 38 -0.29 -9.34 -10.66
C ARG A 38 0.53 -9.67 -11.91
N ASN A 39 0.02 -10.51 -12.80
CA ASN A 39 0.72 -10.95 -14.01
C ASN A 39 0.92 -9.82 -15.03
N THR A 40 0.08 -8.79 -14.98
CA THR A 40 0.14 -7.63 -15.89
C THR A 40 0.78 -6.39 -15.26
N GLY A 41 1.20 -6.46 -13.98
CA GLY A 41 1.73 -5.31 -13.24
C GLY A 41 0.68 -4.25 -12.89
N ALA A 42 -0.62 -4.59 -12.97
CA ALA A 42 -1.70 -3.71 -12.55
C ALA A 42 -1.90 -3.77 -11.02
N ALA A 43 -2.32 -2.65 -10.44
CA ALA A 43 -2.80 -2.64 -9.06
C ALA A 43 -4.15 -3.36 -8.96
N PHE A 44 -4.45 -3.94 -7.81
CA PHE A 44 -5.72 -4.61 -7.55
C PHE A 44 -6.36 -4.11 -6.26
N TRP A 45 -7.63 -3.73 -6.31
CA TRP A 45 -8.41 -3.37 -5.14
C TRP A 45 -9.62 -4.29 -4.98
N PRO A 46 -9.74 -5.03 -3.85
CA PRO A 46 -10.80 -6.03 -3.66
C PRO A 46 -12.11 -5.37 -3.22
N THR A 47 -12.93 -4.92 -4.17
CA THR A 47 -14.23 -4.27 -3.91
C THR A 47 -15.12 -5.08 -2.96
N CYS A 48 -15.15 -6.41 -3.13
CA CYS A 48 -15.94 -7.30 -2.27
C CYS A 48 -15.52 -7.19 -0.80
N ASP A 49 -14.20 -7.14 -0.52
CA ASP A 49 -13.69 -7.09 0.85
C ASP A 49 -13.98 -5.72 1.48
N ALA A 50 -13.87 -4.63 0.70
CA ALA A 50 -14.28 -3.30 1.14
C ALA A 50 -15.78 -3.22 1.45
N MET A 51 -16.63 -3.84 0.63
CA MET A 51 -18.07 -3.92 0.91
C MET A 51 -18.36 -4.77 2.15
N ARG A 52 -17.63 -5.86 2.37
CA ARG A 52 -17.74 -6.68 3.60
C ARG A 52 -17.38 -5.90 4.85
N ALA A 53 -16.34 -5.07 4.79
CA ALA A 53 -15.97 -4.18 5.89
C ALA A 53 -17.06 -3.16 6.22
N LEU A 54 -17.92 -2.82 5.25
CA LEU A 54 -19.09 -1.96 5.42
C LEU A 54 -20.38 -2.74 5.78
N GLY A 55 -20.27 -4.03 6.11
CA GLY A 55 -21.38 -4.90 6.53
C GLY A 55 -21.94 -5.80 5.44
N GLY A 56 -21.33 -5.82 4.25
CA GLY A 56 -21.71 -6.70 3.15
C GLY A 56 -23.03 -6.31 2.47
N MET A 57 -23.46 -7.15 1.53
CA MET A 57 -24.66 -6.86 0.70
C MET A 57 -25.92 -6.74 1.54
N GLU A 58 -26.07 -7.52 2.61
CA GLU A 58 -27.25 -7.42 3.49
C GLU A 58 -27.36 -6.03 4.12
N GLN A 59 -26.26 -5.50 4.64
CA GLN A 59 -26.26 -4.16 5.22
C GLN A 59 -26.48 -3.08 4.15
N PHE A 60 -25.98 -3.28 2.93
CA PHE A 60 -26.21 -2.39 1.82
C PHE A 60 -27.70 -2.33 1.46
N VAL A 61 -28.40 -3.47 1.39
CA VAL A 61 -29.85 -3.52 1.14
C VAL A 61 -30.61 -2.86 2.29
N LYS A 62 -30.27 -3.19 3.54
CA LYS A 62 -30.91 -2.64 4.74
C LYS A 62 -30.81 -1.11 4.80
N ASN A 63 -29.67 -0.56 4.39
CA ASN A 63 -29.43 0.89 4.37
C ASN A 63 -29.96 1.59 3.11
N GLY A 64 -30.58 0.87 2.18
CA GLY A 64 -31.04 1.42 0.90
C GLY A 64 -29.89 1.78 -0.06
N TRP A 65 -28.73 1.16 0.08
CA TRP A 65 -27.55 1.34 -0.78
C TRP A 65 -27.48 0.31 -1.92
N ALA A 66 -28.32 -0.71 -1.88
CA ALA A 66 -28.44 -1.73 -2.90
C ALA A 66 -29.89 -2.09 -3.14
N GLY A 67 -30.16 -2.71 -4.30
CA GLY A 67 -31.47 -3.28 -4.64
C GLY A 67 -31.80 -4.49 -3.78
N LYS A 68 -33.11 -4.79 -3.67
CA LYS A 68 -33.63 -5.98 -2.97
C LYS A 68 -33.28 -7.29 -3.68
N ASP A 69 -32.59 -7.22 -4.81
CA ASP A 69 -32.01 -8.36 -5.51
C ASP A 69 -30.68 -8.82 -4.92
N TYR A 70 -30.15 -8.10 -3.93
CA TYR A 70 -28.87 -8.39 -3.24
C TYR A 70 -27.68 -8.52 -4.20
N THR A 71 -27.74 -7.84 -5.33
CA THR A 71 -26.72 -7.91 -6.40
C THR A 71 -26.28 -6.53 -6.85
N HIS A 72 -27.21 -5.62 -7.08
CA HIS A 72 -26.94 -4.33 -7.68
C HIS A 72 -26.92 -3.21 -6.64
N ILE A 73 -25.77 -2.57 -6.47
CA ILE A 73 -25.65 -1.34 -5.69
C ILE A 73 -26.25 -0.18 -6.49
N ASN A 74 -26.90 0.74 -5.79
CA ASN A 74 -27.39 1.99 -6.37
C ASN A 74 -26.37 3.13 -6.20
N TYR A 75 -26.74 4.35 -6.56
CA TYR A 75 -25.87 5.52 -6.46
C TYR A 75 -25.33 5.76 -5.03
N ALA A 76 -26.16 5.59 -4.02
CA ALA A 76 -25.75 5.77 -2.62
C ALA A 76 -24.73 4.70 -2.19
N GLY A 77 -24.93 3.46 -2.60
CA GLY A 77 -23.95 2.36 -2.38
C GLY A 77 -22.67 2.58 -3.15
N GLY A 78 -22.76 3.01 -4.40
CA GLY A 78 -21.59 3.37 -5.23
C GLY A 78 -20.73 4.45 -4.57
N ARG A 79 -21.34 5.49 -3.97
CA ARG A 79 -20.62 6.51 -3.21
C ARG A 79 -19.85 5.93 -2.02
N ARG A 80 -20.40 4.96 -1.28
CA ARG A 80 -19.73 4.31 -0.16
C ARG A 80 -18.50 3.53 -0.63
N VAL A 81 -18.64 2.79 -1.72
CA VAL A 81 -17.53 2.06 -2.34
C VAL A 81 -16.44 3.01 -2.84
N ALA A 82 -16.84 4.11 -3.49
CA ALA A 82 -15.91 5.13 -3.98
C ALA A 82 -15.11 5.80 -2.85
N TRP A 83 -15.75 6.12 -1.72
CA TRP A 83 -15.05 6.65 -0.55
C TRP A 83 -14.04 5.65 0.01
N ALA A 84 -14.43 4.36 0.15
CA ALA A 84 -13.51 3.33 0.63
C ALA A 84 -12.30 3.15 -0.31
N LEU A 85 -12.50 3.25 -1.63
CA LEU A 85 -11.41 3.24 -2.59
C LEU A 85 -10.50 4.47 -2.45
N PHE A 86 -11.09 5.65 -2.32
CA PHE A 86 -10.35 6.90 -2.14
C PHE A 86 -9.46 6.86 -0.89
N ASP A 87 -10.01 6.39 0.23
CA ASP A 87 -9.27 6.24 1.48
C ASP A 87 -8.12 5.22 1.34
N ALA A 88 -8.35 4.10 0.65
CA ALA A 88 -7.31 3.11 0.39
C ALA A 88 -6.16 3.67 -0.48
N ILE A 89 -6.48 4.46 -1.51
CA ILE A 89 -5.47 5.13 -2.35
C ILE A 89 -4.66 6.12 -1.52
N ASN A 90 -5.32 6.96 -0.73
CA ASN A 90 -4.65 7.95 0.11
C ASN A 90 -3.74 7.30 1.16
N ALA A 91 -4.18 6.22 1.78
CA ALA A 91 -3.37 5.45 2.72
C ALA A 91 -2.10 4.91 2.05
N GLY A 92 -2.22 4.29 0.87
CA GLY A 92 -1.09 3.78 0.11
C GLY A 92 -0.12 4.87 -0.33
N VAL A 93 -0.62 6.01 -0.79
CA VAL A 93 0.21 7.17 -1.15
C VAL A 93 0.98 7.67 0.08
N SER A 94 0.32 7.82 1.23
CA SER A 94 0.95 8.27 2.48
C SER A 94 2.04 7.32 2.95
N GLU A 95 1.83 6.01 2.83
CA GLU A 95 2.82 4.99 3.16
C GLU A 95 4.08 5.12 2.29
N VAL A 96 3.93 5.21 0.98
CA VAL A 96 5.05 5.38 0.03
C VAL A 96 5.83 6.67 0.33
N TYR A 97 5.15 7.79 0.60
CA TYR A 97 5.82 9.04 0.97
C TYR A 97 6.63 8.89 2.25
N THR A 98 6.08 8.21 3.26
CA THR A 98 6.76 7.97 4.54
C THR A 98 8.00 7.10 4.36
N GLU A 99 7.90 6.02 3.61
CA GLU A 99 9.03 5.13 3.30
C GLU A 99 10.15 5.85 2.54
N GLN A 100 9.80 6.62 1.52
CA GLN A 100 10.76 7.42 0.76
C GLN A 100 11.48 8.46 1.63
N ARG A 101 10.75 9.12 2.54
CA ARG A 101 11.32 10.08 3.49
C ARG A 101 12.29 9.41 4.45
N ILE A 102 11.92 8.24 5.02
CA ILE A 102 12.79 7.45 5.90
C ILE A 102 14.04 7.00 5.16
N ALA A 103 13.91 6.49 3.93
CA ALA A 103 15.05 6.07 3.11
C ALA A 103 15.99 7.24 2.78
N SER A 104 15.45 8.42 2.52
CA SER A 104 16.22 9.64 2.30
C SER A 104 17.01 10.04 3.56
N LEU A 105 16.37 10.09 4.72
CA LEU A 105 17.02 10.41 5.98
C LEU A 105 18.13 9.42 6.36
N ARG A 106 17.92 8.13 6.13
CA ARG A 106 18.93 7.10 6.35
C ARG A 106 20.16 7.30 5.45
N ARG A 107 19.97 7.64 4.17
CA ARG A 107 21.07 7.94 3.24
C ARG A 107 21.87 9.16 3.69
N THR A 108 21.19 10.23 4.09
CA THR A 108 21.85 11.45 4.59
C THR A 108 22.66 11.19 5.86
N ALA A 109 22.11 10.42 6.81
CA ALA A 109 22.81 10.05 8.04
C ALA A 109 24.03 9.19 7.76
N ALA A 110 23.93 8.20 6.88
CA ALA A 110 25.06 7.35 6.48
C ALA A 110 26.18 8.18 5.81
N GLN A 111 25.81 9.13 4.95
CA GLN A 111 26.79 10.03 4.32
C GLN A 111 27.50 10.92 5.34
N ALA A 112 26.79 11.47 6.31
CA ALA A 112 27.36 12.28 7.37
C ALA A 112 28.39 11.50 8.22
N VAL A 113 28.11 10.23 8.51
CA VAL A 113 29.05 9.35 9.23
C VAL A 113 30.34 9.11 8.40
N LEU A 114 30.19 8.84 7.10
CA LEU A 114 31.33 8.65 6.19
C LEU A 114 32.18 9.91 6.10
N ASP A 115 31.57 11.07 5.98
CA ASP A 115 32.26 12.35 5.90
C ASP A 115 32.99 12.70 7.20
N SER A 116 32.40 12.37 8.34
CA SER A 116 33.05 12.48 9.65
C SER A 116 34.26 11.58 9.76
N ALA A 117 34.15 10.31 9.37
CA ALA A 117 35.25 9.36 9.37
C ALA A 117 36.38 9.79 8.44
N ARG A 118 36.08 10.32 7.25
CA ARG A 118 37.07 10.87 6.32
C ARG A 118 37.81 12.06 6.92
N ARG A 119 37.13 13.01 7.55
CA ARG A 119 37.75 14.15 8.23
C ARG A 119 38.71 13.67 9.33
N ALA A 120 38.25 12.76 10.20
CA ALA A 120 39.10 12.21 11.25
C ALA A 120 40.33 11.45 10.74
N ALA A 121 40.25 10.82 9.57
CA ALA A 121 41.37 10.18 8.93
C ALA A 121 42.39 11.20 8.39
N VAL A 122 41.95 12.27 7.78
CA VAL A 122 42.79 13.39 7.29
C VAL A 122 43.51 14.04 8.48
N ASP A 123 42.77 14.36 9.55
CA ASP A 123 43.36 14.99 10.76
C ASP A 123 44.48 14.10 11.37
N ARG A 124 44.24 12.79 11.45
CA ARG A 124 45.26 11.85 11.91
C ARG A 124 46.52 11.80 10.99
N SER A 125 46.33 11.90 9.68
CA SER A 125 47.41 11.92 8.71
C SER A 125 48.26 13.19 8.85
N ILE A 126 47.64 14.34 9.04
CA ILE A 126 48.31 15.63 9.26
C ILE A 126 49.14 15.59 10.55
N LEU A 127 48.56 15.09 11.66
CA LEU A 127 49.24 14.97 12.93
C LEU A 127 50.46 14.00 12.86
N ALA A 128 50.31 12.91 12.13
CA ALA A 128 51.44 11.95 11.92
C ALA A 128 52.58 12.54 11.09
N SER A 129 52.25 13.41 10.10
CA SER A 129 53.23 14.10 9.26
C SER A 129 53.95 15.26 9.95
N SER A 130 53.35 15.83 10.98
CA SER A 130 53.91 16.95 11.76
C SER A 130 54.73 16.52 13.00
N ALA A 131 54.94 15.22 13.20
CA ALA A 131 55.78 14.73 14.30
C ALA A 131 57.25 15.19 14.08
N PRO A 132 57.89 15.78 15.09
CA PRO A 132 59.24 16.27 14.94
C PRO A 132 60.19 15.09 14.67
N LEU A 133 61.05 15.24 13.65
CA LEU A 133 62.18 14.32 13.40
C LEU A 133 63.01 14.21 14.68
N ASN A 134 63.14 13.00 15.23
CA ASN A 134 63.94 12.73 16.41
C ASN A 134 65.41 13.08 16.14
N PRO A 135 66.03 14.09 16.80
CA PRO A 135 67.41 14.50 16.53
C PRO A 135 68.47 13.60 17.19
N ARG A 136 68.14 12.37 17.63
CA ARG A 136 69.06 11.43 18.25
C ARG A 136 69.27 10.18 17.41
N ALA A 137 69.96 10.35 16.28
CA ALA A 137 70.65 9.26 15.61
C ALA A 137 71.99 9.79 15.12
N GLN A 138 72.91 9.95 16.04
CA GLN A 138 74.35 9.97 15.77
C GLN A 138 75.01 8.90 16.67
#